data_d02317d5436a5940d344c2a3bea093ee
#
_entry.id   d02317d5436a5940d344c2a3bea093ee
#
_cell.length_a   1.000
_cell.length_b   1.000
_cell.length_c   1.000
_cell.angle_alpha   90.00
_cell.angle_beta   90.00
_cell.angle_gamma   90.00
#
_symmetry.space_group_name_H-M   'P 1'
#
loop_
_entity.id
_entity.type
_entity.pdbx_description
1 polymer ?
#
loop_
_entity_poly.entity_id
_entity_poly.type
_entity_poly.pdbx_seq_one_letter_code
_entity_poly.pdbx_strand_id
1 'polypeptide(L)'
;RFNMSGDFRGAIINIKSTLTNVQQSVGEIQTADETTRKELETLIGQLSEALQNAPAENEEQAQAVAETAKALVDTAKAEKPNKTMLQISGEGLKQAAENLAGVMPIVAGIAGQIVLAVARLTGTV
;
A
#
# COMPACT_ATOMS: atom_id res chain seq x y z
N ARG A 1 27.31 -3.51 -9.46
CA ARG A 1 26.03 -4.14 -9.55
C ARG A 1 25.90 -4.97 -10.80
N PHE A 2 25.58 -6.16 -10.63
CA PHE A 2 25.71 -7.02 -11.74
C PHE A 2 24.35 -7.47 -12.15
N ASN A 3 23.74 -8.33 -11.95
CA ASN A 3 22.56 -8.91 -12.50
C ASN A 3 21.28 -8.15 -12.15
N MET A 4 20.98 -7.11 -12.90
CA MET A 4 19.80 -6.28 -12.70
C MET A 4 18.51 -7.08 -12.84
N SER A 5 18.47 -8.00 -13.79
CA SER A 5 17.26 -8.78 -14.01
C SER A 5 16.89 -9.64 -12.82
N GLY A 6 17.88 -10.28 -12.20
CA GLY A 6 17.64 -11.09 -11.03
C GLY A 6 17.15 -10.27 -9.85
N ASP A 7 17.79 -9.11 -9.63
CA ASP A 7 17.40 -8.22 -8.55
C ASP A 7 15.99 -7.69 -8.76
N PHE A 8 15.66 -7.32 -9.99
CA PHE A 8 14.34 -6.80 -10.30
C PHE A 8 13.25 -7.84 -10.08
N ARG A 9 13.51 -9.08 -10.48
CA ARG A 9 12.55 -10.16 -10.24
C ARG A 9 12.32 -10.39 -8.76
N GLY A 10 13.38 -10.34 -7.97
CA GLY A 10 13.28 -10.47 -6.53
C GLY A 10 12.44 -9.38 -5.93
N ALA A 11 12.63 -8.14 -6.41
CA ALA A 11 11.86 -7.00 -5.95
C ALA A 11 10.36 -7.16 -6.28
N ILE A 12 10.04 -7.60 -7.49
CA ILE A 12 8.65 -7.82 -7.88
C ILE A 12 7.99 -8.90 -7.03
N ILE A 13 8.68 -10.01 -6.80
CA ILE A 13 8.16 -11.10 -5.97
C ILE A 13 7.93 -10.59 -4.56
N ASN A 14 8.85 -9.80 -4.03
CA ASN A 14 8.76 -9.25 -2.69
C ASN A 14 7.56 -8.29 -2.57
N ILE A 15 7.37 -7.42 -3.56
CA ILE A 15 6.24 -6.50 -3.60
C ILE A 15 4.93 -7.29 -3.60
N LYS A 16 4.82 -8.29 -4.46
CA LYS A 16 3.62 -9.10 -4.56
C LYS A 16 3.33 -9.81 -3.23
N SER A 17 4.35 -10.37 -2.63
CA SER A 17 4.24 -11.08 -1.36
C SER A 17 3.79 -10.15 -0.25
N THR A 18 4.41 -8.97 -0.16
CA THR A 18 4.07 -7.95 0.83
C THR A 18 2.61 -7.55 0.69
N LEU A 19 2.16 -7.23 -0.52
CA LEU A 19 0.81 -6.74 -0.72
C LEU A 19 -0.25 -7.84 -0.61
N THR A 20 0.10 -9.09 -0.90
CA THR A 20 -0.79 -10.21 -0.61
C THR A 20 -1.05 -10.31 0.90
N ASN A 21 0.00 -10.16 1.68
CA ASN A 21 -0.12 -10.16 3.15
C ASN A 21 -0.93 -8.96 3.63
N VAL A 22 -0.76 -7.81 2.99
CA VAL A 22 -1.54 -6.61 3.34
C VAL A 22 -3.02 -6.85 3.07
N GLN A 23 -3.37 -7.48 1.95
CA GLN A 23 -4.77 -7.81 1.67
C GLN A 23 -5.37 -8.70 2.75
N GLN A 24 -4.61 -9.67 3.21
CA GLN A 24 -5.07 -10.54 4.29
C GLN A 24 -5.25 -9.76 5.58
N SER A 25 -4.34 -8.83 5.86
CA SER A 25 -4.43 -7.98 7.05
C SER A 25 -5.64 -7.05 7.01
N VAL A 26 -6.07 -6.62 5.83
CA VAL A 26 -7.30 -5.83 5.71
C VAL A 26 -8.49 -6.58 6.30
N GLY A 27 -8.53 -7.90 6.11
CA GLY A 27 -9.58 -8.71 6.69
C GLY A 27 -9.59 -8.72 8.22
N GLU A 28 -8.48 -8.32 8.84
CA GLU A 28 -8.36 -8.28 10.30
C GLU A 28 -8.73 -6.91 10.89
N ILE A 29 -8.99 -5.91 10.05
CA ILE A 29 -9.40 -4.59 10.53
C ILE A 29 -10.78 -4.72 11.17
N GLN A 30 -10.89 -4.24 12.41
CA GLN A 30 -12.12 -4.32 13.15
C GLN A 30 -13.07 -3.20 12.72
N THR A 31 -14.09 -3.56 11.99
CA THR A 31 -15.05 -2.60 11.47
C THR A 31 -16.36 -3.30 11.15
N ALA A 32 -17.46 -2.55 11.24
CA ALA A 32 -18.77 -3.01 10.77
C ALA A 32 -18.99 -2.69 9.30
N ASP A 33 -18.10 -1.89 8.70
CA ASP A 33 -18.23 -1.44 7.31
C ASP A 33 -17.57 -2.44 6.35
N GLU A 34 -18.30 -3.52 6.08
CA GLU A 34 -17.81 -4.57 5.17
C GLU A 34 -17.59 -4.05 3.75
N THR A 35 -18.43 -3.13 3.30
CA THR A 35 -18.32 -2.60 1.94
C THR A 35 -16.98 -1.87 1.75
N THR A 36 -16.64 -0.98 2.68
CA THR A 36 -15.38 -0.25 2.59
C THR A 36 -14.19 -1.18 2.79
N ARG A 37 -14.33 -2.19 3.64
CA ARG A 37 -13.25 -3.17 3.82
C ARG A 37 -12.94 -3.92 2.53
N LYS A 38 -13.98 -4.38 1.83
CA LYS A 38 -13.79 -5.05 0.54
C LYS A 38 -13.23 -4.13 -0.51
N GLU A 39 -13.66 -2.88 -0.49
CA GLU A 39 -13.13 -1.87 -1.39
C GLU A 39 -11.62 -1.69 -1.16
N LEU A 40 -11.19 -1.66 0.11
CA LEU A 40 -9.79 -1.55 0.45
C LEU A 40 -9.01 -2.77 -0.04
N GLU A 41 -9.55 -3.97 0.11
CA GLU A 41 -8.90 -5.17 -0.43
C GLU A 41 -8.69 -5.06 -1.94
N THR A 42 -9.70 -4.57 -2.65
CA THR A 42 -9.61 -4.37 -4.10
C THR A 42 -8.53 -3.35 -4.45
N LEU A 43 -8.47 -2.25 -3.70
CA LEU A 43 -7.47 -1.22 -3.92
C LEU A 43 -6.05 -1.74 -3.71
N ILE A 44 -5.85 -2.56 -2.69
CA ILE A 44 -4.53 -3.17 -2.46
C ILE A 44 -4.16 -4.10 -3.62
N GLY A 45 -5.13 -4.85 -4.14
CA GLY A 45 -4.91 -5.69 -5.32
C GLY A 45 -4.52 -4.87 -6.54
N GLN A 46 -5.19 -3.74 -6.76
CA GLN A 46 -4.85 -2.84 -7.85
C GLN A 46 -3.47 -2.25 -7.69
N LEU A 47 -3.11 -1.90 -6.46
CA LEU A 47 -1.78 -1.38 -6.17
C LEU A 47 -0.72 -2.43 -6.49
N SER A 48 -0.96 -3.67 -6.09
CA SER A 48 -0.04 -4.76 -6.37
C SER A 48 0.19 -4.94 -7.86
N GLU A 49 -0.88 -4.96 -8.64
CA GLU A 49 -0.76 -5.10 -10.09
C GLU A 49 0.00 -3.94 -10.72
N ALA A 50 -0.29 -2.72 -10.28
CA ALA A 50 0.40 -1.55 -10.81
C ALA A 50 1.89 -1.62 -10.50
N LEU A 51 2.26 -1.93 -9.26
CA LEU A 51 3.66 -1.93 -8.86
C LEU A 51 4.48 -3.03 -9.52
N GLN A 52 3.83 -4.13 -9.92
CA GLN A 52 4.52 -5.19 -10.64
C GLN A 52 4.96 -4.76 -12.04
N ASN A 53 4.41 -3.67 -12.54
CA ASN A 53 4.78 -3.11 -13.84
C ASN A 53 5.75 -1.94 -13.72
N ALA A 54 6.28 -1.68 -12.52
CA ALA A 54 7.23 -0.58 -12.34
C ALA A 54 8.52 -0.84 -13.11
N PRO A 55 9.12 0.21 -13.70
CA PRO A 55 10.41 0.05 -14.34
C PRO A 55 11.48 -0.41 -13.35
N ALA A 56 12.45 -1.19 -13.83
CA ALA A 56 13.51 -1.72 -12.98
C ALA A 56 14.26 -0.62 -12.21
N GLU A 57 14.46 0.52 -12.86
CA GLU A 57 15.15 1.65 -12.24
C GLU A 57 14.35 2.30 -11.11
N ASN A 58 13.06 1.97 -10.99
CA ASN A 58 12.18 2.52 -9.96
C ASN A 58 11.78 1.47 -8.92
N GLU A 59 12.50 0.36 -8.84
CA GLU A 59 12.12 -0.71 -7.91
C GLU A 59 12.14 -0.27 -6.45
N GLU A 60 13.06 0.60 -6.07
CA GLU A 60 13.12 1.09 -4.70
C GLU A 60 11.88 1.90 -4.34
N GLN A 61 11.45 2.77 -5.26
CA GLN A 61 10.24 3.55 -5.04
C GLN A 61 9.01 2.64 -4.98
N ALA A 62 8.97 1.61 -5.83
CA ALA A 62 7.85 0.68 -5.81
C ALA A 62 7.79 -0.11 -4.50
N GLN A 63 8.96 -0.55 -4.01
CA GLN A 63 9.01 -1.24 -2.73
C GLN A 63 8.60 -0.32 -1.58
N ALA A 64 9.00 0.95 -1.64
CA ALA A 64 8.62 1.91 -0.61
C ALA A 64 7.10 2.09 -0.55
N VAL A 65 6.42 2.09 -1.70
CA VAL A 65 4.96 2.16 -1.72
C VAL A 65 4.36 0.93 -1.04
N ALA A 66 4.87 -0.26 -1.36
CA ALA A 66 4.36 -1.49 -0.75
C ALA A 66 4.57 -1.49 0.76
N GLU A 67 5.75 -1.08 1.22
CA GLU A 67 6.08 -1.09 2.66
C GLU A 67 5.27 -0.05 3.43
N THR A 68 5.03 1.12 2.83
CA THR A 68 4.20 2.13 3.51
C THR A 68 2.74 1.72 3.55
N ALA A 69 2.24 1.03 2.53
CA ALA A 69 0.90 0.48 2.57
C ALA A 69 0.79 -0.57 3.68
N LYS A 70 1.80 -1.40 3.83
CA LYS A 70 1.86 -2.38 4.90
C LYS A 70 1.81 -1.71 6.27
N ALA A 71 2.62 -0.68 6.47
CA ALA A 71 2.66 0.04 7.75
C ALA A 71 1.29 0.63 8.09
N LEU A 72 0.62 1.21 7.09
CA LEU A 72 -0.69 1.82 7.30
C LEU A 72 -1.73 0.78 7.73
N VAL A 73 -1.81 -0.33 7.01
CA VAL A 73 -2.80 -1.37 7.33
C VAL A 73 -2.47 -2.06 8.66
N ASP A 74 -1.19 -2.31 8.92
CA ASP A 74 -0.78 -2.90 10.21
C ASP A 74 -1.19 -2.02 11.38
N THR A 75 -1.07 -0.70 11.21
CA THR A 75 -1.53 0.24 12.23
C THR A 75 -3.04 0.20 12.37
N ALA A 76 -3.74 0.14 11.25
CA ALA A 76 -5.21 0.16 11.22
C ALA A 76 -5.85 -1.09 11.83
N LYS A 77 -5.18 -2.24 11.76
CA LYS A 77 -5.76 -3.49 12.26
C LYS A 77 -5.63 -3.66 13.76
N ALA A 78 -4.92 -2.77 14.43
CA ALA A 78 -4.82 -2.80 15.88
C ALA A 78 -6.19 -2.61 16.51
N GLU A 79 -6.40 -3.15 17.68
CA GLU A 79 -7.68 -3.04 18.37
C GLU A 79 -8.09 -1.58 18.60
N LYS A 80 -7.11 -0.74 18.97
CA LYS A 80 -7.32 0.70 19.10
C LYS A 80 -6.25 1.42 18.30
N PRO A 81 -6.49 1.65 17.01
CA PRO A 81 -5.45 2.26 16.17
C PRO A 81 -5.06 3.64 16.67
N ASN A 82 -3.76 3.88 16.69
CA ASN A 82 -3.22 5.17 17.06
C ASN A 82 -3.43 6.16 15.91
N LYS A 83 -4.22 7.20 16.15
CA LYS A 83 -4.57 8.17 15.10
C LYS A 83 -3.36 8.89 14.53
N THR A 84 -2.40 9.23 15.39
CA THR A 84 -1.18 9.90 14.93
C THR A 84 -0.38 8.98 14.00
N MET A 85 -0.26 7.71 14.38
CA MET A 85 0.47 6.75 13.55
C MET A 85 -0.26 6.47 12.24
N LEU A 86 -1.60 6.46 12.26
CA LEU A 86 -2.37 6.33 11.02
C LEU A 86 -2.10 7.50 10.08
N GLN A 87 -2.05 8.70 10.62
CA GLN A 87 -1.77 9.89 9.82
C GLN A 87 -0.36 9.84 9.24
N ILE A 88 0.63 9.52 10.07
CA ILE A 88 2.02 9.42 9.62
C ILE A 88 2.17 8.36 8.54
N SER A 89 1.58 7.18 8.75
CA SER A 89 1.67 6.08 7.79
C SER A 89 0.93 6.43 6.49
N GLY A 90 -0.23 7.08 6.60
CA GLY A 90 -0.99 7.50 5.43
C GLY A 90 -0.23 8.52 4.59
N GLU A 91 0.39 9.49 5.26
CA GLU A 91 1.19 10.49 4.54
C GLU A 91 2.43 9.86 3.94
N GLY A 92 3.02 8.89 4.64
CA GLY A 92 4.15 8.14 4.10
C GLY A 92 3.79 7.41 2.82
N LEU A 93 2.62 6.78 2.79
CA LEU A 93 2.15 6.10 1.58
C LEU A 93 1.92 7.08 0.44
N LYS A 94 1.28 8.21 0.72
CA LYS A 94 1.05 9.22 -0.31
C LYS A 94 2.36 9.76 -0.87
N GLN A 95 3.31 10.06 0.00
CA GLN A 95 4.60 10.57 -0.43
C GLN A 95 5.36 9.55 -1.27
N ALA A 96 5.37 8.29 -0.84
CA ALA A 96 6.03 7.23 -1.60
C ALA A 96 5.40 7.08 -2.98
N ALA A 97 4.08 7.15 -3.06
CA ALA A 97 3.36 7.05 -4.32
C ALA A 97 3.65 8.25 -5.22
N GLU A 98 3.76 9.45 -4.64
CA GLU A 98 4.09 10.63 -5.42
C GLU A 98 5.50 10.58 -6.00
N ASN A 99 6.43 9.99 -5.28
CA ASN A 99 7.78 9.80 -5.79
C ASN A 99 7.80 8.91 -7.03
N LEU A 100 6.81 8.06 -7.17
CA LEU A 100 6.67 7.16 -8.32
C LEU A 100 5.74 7.72 -9.39
N ALA A 101 4.98 8.76 -9.07
CA ALA A 101 3.92 9.28 -9.95
C ALA A 101 4.44 9.81 -11.28
N GLY A 102 5.70 10.23 -11.35
CA GLY A 102 6.30 10.71 -12.59
C GLY A 102 6.33 9.66 -13.68
N VAL A 103 6.44 8.38 -13.30
CA VAL A 103 6.44 7.26 -14.24
C VAL A 103 5.16 6.42 -14.15
N MET A 104 4.48 6.46 -13.02
CA MET A 104 3.26 5.67 -12.79
C MET A 104 2.22 6.50 -12.05
N PRO A 105 1.57 7.46 -12.73
CA PRO A 105 0.63 8.36 -12.04
C PRO A 105 -0.56 7.64 -11.41
N ILE A 106 -0.95 6.48 -11.93
CA ILE A 106 -2.07 5.73 -11.38
C ILE A 106 -1.82 5.33 -9.92
N VAL A 107 -0.55 5.12 -9.56
CA VAL A 107 -0.20 4.69 -8.20
C VAL A 107 -0.57 5.76 -7.17
N ALA A 108 -0.37 7.03 -7.50
CA ALA A 108 -0.73 8.12 -6.60
C ALA A 108 -2.25 8.15 -6.35
N GLY A 109 -3.04 7.94 -7.39
CA GLY A 109 -4.49 7.88 -7.24
C GLY A 109 -4.95 6.73 -6.37
N ILE A 110 -4.39 5.55 -6.60
CA ILE A 110 -4.73 4.37 -5.80
C ILE A 110 -4.33 4.60 -4.33
N ALA A 111 -3.14 5.14 -4.10
CA ALA A 111 -2.67 5.40 -2.74
C ALA A 111 -3.59 6.36 -1.99
N GLY A 112 -4.04 7.42 -2.65
CA GLY A 112 -4.98 8.36 -2.05
C GLY A 112 -6.28 7.69 -1.65
N GLN A 113 -6.80 6.80 -2.48
CA GLN A 113 -8.03 6.06 -2.18
C GLN A 113 -7.84 5.08 -1.04
N ILE A 114 -6.67 4.45 -0.97
CA ILE A 114 -6.34 3.55 0.14
C ILE A 114 -6.35 4.32 1.46
N VAL A 115 -5.72 5.48 1.50
CA VAL A 115 -5.67 6.29 2.71
C VAL A 115 -7.09 6.69 3.15
N LEU A 116 -7.94 7.09 2.20
CA LEU A 116 -9.33 7.44 2.52
C LEU A 116 -10.11 6.24 3.06
N ALA A 117 -9.95 5.08 2.43
CA ALA A 117 -10.65 3.88 2.88
C ALA A 117 -10.24 3.51 4.30
N VAL A 118 -8.94 3.56 4.60
CA VAL A 118 -8.45 3.27 5.95
C VAL A 118 -9.01 4.27 6.95
N ALA A 119 -9.05 5.56 6.58
CA ALA A 119 -9.59 6.59 7.46
C ALA A 119 -11.06 6.34 7.79
N ARG A 120 -11.84 5.91 6.80
CA ARG A 120 -13.24 5.56 7.03
C ARG A 120 -13.38 4.36 7.96
N LEU A 121 -12.56 3.33 7.74
CA LEU A 121 -12.64 2.11 8.54
C LEU A 121 -12.24 2.35 9.99
N THR A 122 -11.33 3.28 10.22
CA THR A 122 -10.83 3.57 11.57
C THR A 122 -11.51 4.75 12.22
N GLY A 123 -12.44 5.41 11.52
CA GLY A 123 -13.17 6.54 12.06
C GLY A 123 -12.35 7.81 12.20
N THR A 124 -11.31 7.97 11.39
CA THR A 124 -10.44 9.15 11.46
C THR A 124 -10.77 10.23 10.43
N VAL A 125 -11.82 10.02 9.67
CA VAL A 125 -12.32 11.01 8.73
C VAL A 125 -13.42 11.84 9.37
#